data_a688190266a0f99da607349d879fc726
#
_entry.id   a688190266a0f99da607349d879fc726
#
_cell.length_a   1.000
_cell.length_b   1.000
_cell.length_c   1.000
_cell.angle_alpha   90.00
_cell.angle_beta   90.00
_cell.angle_gamma   90.00
#
_symmetry.space_group_name_H-M   'P 1'
#
loop_
_entity.id
_entity.type
_entity.pdbx_description
1 polymer ?
#
loop_
_entity_poly.entity_id
_entity_poly.type
_entity_poly.pdbx_seq_one_letter_code
_entity_poly.pdbx_strand_id
1 'polypeptide(L)'
;MPQIAKLSGNRGHVSHGGRRMTVTCQASQSTTGAIGKRKLGKSDVVVSEIGVGAWSWGDRSNYWQGWTKDGSREAYSEAMNAGCTFIDTAEVYGFGLSEEFIGEFMKTCSTPSKPSIGTKYAPLPWRQTAGAVVQACDASLKRLGVEQVDLYIQHWPGFFLNAFSNKATLEGLLQCQQQGKTRAVGVSNFNQQRVRDAATFFEANGTCLSSNQVQYSLLYREPERNGVLEACREKGVTLVAYSPLCQGLLSTKYSAGNIPKGPRSMYFTDSRFSQVSVLLDLLRQISKDSYNGEKSPSQIAINWLLCKDVLPIPGAKSGEQVKELVGACGWRLTDGEVEELDRISQNIPASTGAPFEKW
;
A
#
# COMPACT_ATOMS: atom_id res chain seq x y z
N MET A 1 -77.66 17.75 4.33
CA MET A 1 -76.59 17.56 3.31
C MET A 1 -75.52 18.62 3.51
N PRO A 2 -74.33 18.27 3.96
CA PRO A 2 -73.18 19.10 3.77
C PRO A 2 -72.10 18.33 2.96
N GLN A 3 -71.42 19.08 2.13
CA GLN A 3 -70.37 18.69 1.18
C GLN A 3 -69.13 18.18 1.87
N ILE A 4 -68.56 17.10 1.32
CA ILE A 4 -67.29 16.52 1.70
C ILE A 4 -66.19 17.16 0.86
N ALA A 5 -65.29 17.90 1.51
CA ALA A 5 -64.07 18.44 0.90
C ALA A 5 -62.99 17.36 0.80
N LYS A 6 -62.47 17.13 -0.40
CA LYS A 6 -61.31 16.26 -0.67
C LYS A 6 -60.03 17.00 -0.31
N LEU A 7 -59.30 16.50 0.68
CA LEU A 7 -57.92 16.89 0.95
C LEU A 7 -56.96 16.01 0.10
N SER A 8 -56.28 16.64 -0.86
CA SER A 8 -55.21 16.03 -1.63
C SER A 8 -53.93 16.09 -0.82
N GLY A 9 -53.43 14.94 -0.35
CA GLY A 9 -52.15 14.82 0.32
C GLY A 9 -50.99 14.82 -0.69
N ASN A 10 -50.22 15.84 -0.63
CA ASN A 10 -48.99 15.99 -1.39
C ASN A 10 -47.85 15.19 -0.67
N ARG A 11 -47.45 14.05 -1.23
CA ARG A 11 -46.27 13.30 -0.75
C ARG A 11 -45.03 13.89 -1.38
N GLY A 12 -44.31 14.69 -0.60
CA GLY A 12 -43.00 15.18 -0.97
C GLY A 12 -42.00 14.02 -1.04
N HIS A 13 -41.50 13.74 -2.24
CA HIS A 13 -40.31 12.88 -2.45
C HIS A 13 -39.06 13.66 -1.98
N VAL A 14 -38.47 13.22 -0.89
CA VAL A 14 -37.14 13.66 -0.48
C VAL A 14 -36.13 12.87 -1.31
N SER A 15 -35.60 13.48 -2.36
CA SER A 15 -34.48 12.93 -3.12
C SER A 15 -33.18 13.17 -2.32
N HIS A 16 -32.59 12.09 -1.81
CA HIS A 16 -31.22 12.12 -1.31
C HIS A 16 -30.27 12.24 -2.49
N GLY A 17 -29.95 13.46 -2.89
CA GLY A 17 -28.89 13.77 -3.82
C GLY A 17 -27.54 13.59 -3.17
N GLY A 18 -27.00 12.39 -3.17
CA GLY A 18 -25.58 12.15 -2.86
C GLY A 18 -24.73 12.82 -3.93
N ARG A 19 -24.10 13.94 -3.61
CA ARG A 19 -23.04 14.53 -4.46
C ARG A 19 -21.90 13.52 -4.54
N ARG A 20 -21.79 12.79 -5.64
CA ARG A 20 -20.54 12.15 -6.05
C ARG A 20 -19.52 13.26 -6.27
N MET A 21 -18.53 13.38 -5.39
CA MET A 21 -17.32 14.15 -5.71
C MET A 21 -16.58 13.38 -6.80
N THR A 22 -16.75 13.76 -8.03
CA THR A 22 -15.87 13.39 -9.14
C THR A 22 -14.54 14.08 -8.91
N VAL A 23 -13.53 13.33 -8.49
CA VAL A 23 -12.14 13.80 -8.52
C VAL A 23 -11.75 13.79 -10.00
N THR A 24 -11.85 14.92 -10.65
CA THR A 24 -11.31 15.14 -11.99
C THR A 24 -9.80 15.11 -11.89
N CYS A 25 -9.20 14.03 -12.37
CA CYS A 25 -7.77 13.94 -12.58
C CYS A 25 -7.45 14.82 -13.80
N GLN A 26 -7.09 16.08 -13.56
CA GLN A 26 -6.53 16.91 -14.62
C GLN A 26 -5.20 16.29 -15.03
N ALA A 27 -5.13 15.77 -16.24
CA ALA A 27 -3.91 15.31 -16.86
C ALA A 27 -2.93 16.48 -16.99
N SER A 28 -2.13 16.71 -15.96
CA SER A 28 -0.94 17.53 -16.10
C SER A 28 0.06 16.69 -16.90
N GLN A 29 0.22 17.00 -18.19
CA GLN A 29 1.31 16.50 -19.01
C GLN A 29 2.63 17.00 -18.40
N SER A 30 3.18 16.26 -17.44
CA SER A 30 4.55 16.43 -16.99
C SER A 30 5.44 15.74 -18.01
N THR A 31 6.14 16.51 -18.82
CA THR A 31 7.05 16.07 -19.88
C THR A 31 8.42 15.60 -19.38
N THR A 32 8.54 15.18 -18.13
CA THR A 32 9.77 14.56 -17.59
C THR A 32 9.35 13.35 -16.76
N GLY A 33 9.82 12.16 -17.11
CA GLY A 33 9.55 10.89 -16.43
C GLY A 33 10.07 10.80 -14.98
N ALA A 34 10.07 11.91 -14.24
CA ALA A 34 10.48 11.98 -12.86
C ALA A 34 9.40 11.42 -11.93
N ILE A 35 9.83 10.65 -10.93
CA ILE A 35 8.95 10.14 -9.89
C ILE A 35 8.43 11.32 -9.05
N GLY A 36 7.10 11.43 -8.94
CA GLY A 36 6.43 12.43 -8.11
C GLY A 36 6.72 12.23 -6.62
N LYS A 37 6.50 13.29 -5.84
CA LYS A 37 6.60 13.26 -4.38
C LYS A 37 5.25 13.55 -3.76
N ARG A 38 4.97 12.96 -2.59
CA ARG A 38 3.76 13.18 -1.84
C ARG A 38 4.02 13.22 -0.34
N LYS A 39 3.16 13.92 0.40
CA LYS A 39 3.16 13.86 1.86
C LYS A 39 2.51 12.56 2.34
N LEU A 40 2.96 12.04 3.47
CA LEU A 40 2.26 10.99 4.20
C LEU A 40 1.19 11.62 5.10
N GLY A 41 -0.03 11.54 4.65
CA GLY A 41 -1.18 12.13 5.32
C GLY A 41 -1.00 13.63 5.59
N LYS A 42 -1.30 14.05 6.82
CA LYS A 42 -1.13 15.43 7.31
C LYS A 42 0.27 15.69 7.90
N SER A 43 1.19 14.71 7.89
CA SER A 43 2.54 14.88 8.44
C SER A 43 3.43 15.73 7.54
N ASP A 44 4.60 16.11 8.04
CA ASP A 44 5.64 16.79 7.27
C ASP A 44 6.54 15.85 6.46
N VAL A 45 6.33 14.53 6.59
CA VAL A 45 7.12 13.51 5.90
C VAL A 45 6.71 13.47 4.42
N VAL A 46 7.69 13.69 3.54
CA VAL A 46 7.52 13.63 2.09
C VAL A 46 8.26 12.42 1.56
N VAL A 47 7.57 11.60 0.79
CA VAL A 47 8.10 10.37 0.16
C VAL A 47 7.87 10.41 -1.35
N SER A 48 8.52 9.50 -2.09
CA SER A 48 8.18 9.25 -3.50
C SER A 48 6.73 8.74 -3.65
N GLU A 49 6.07 9.02 -4.77
CA GLU A 49 4.67 8.60 -5.03
C GLU A 49 4.50 7.08 -5.18
N ILE A 50 5.61 6.35 -5.32
CA ILE A 50 5.73 4.89 -5.28
C ILE A 50 6.85 4.50 -4.30
N GLY A 51 6.71 3.38 -3.62
CA GLY A 51 7.76 2.81 -2.78
C GLY A 51 8.22 1.43 -3.24
N VAL A 52 9.24 0.88 -2.60
CA VAL A 52 9.69 -0.50 -2.77
C VAL A 52 9.42 -1.28 -1.50
N GLY A 53 8.63 -2.37 -1.63
CA GLY A 53 8.41 -3.32 -0.55
C GLY A 53 9.57 -4.31 -0.42
N ALA A 54 10.20 -4.35 0.74
CA ALA A 54 11.35 -5.20 1.03
C ALA A 54 10.98 -6.55 1.69
N TRP A 55 9.73 -6.97 1.62
CA TRP A 55 9.29 -8.22 2.24
C TRP A 55 10.07 -9.45 1.76
N SER A 56 10.48 -9.47 0.49
CA SER A 56 11.27 -10.58 -0.05
C SER A 56 12.75 -10.56 0.36
N TRP A 57 13.26 -9.43 0.89
CA TRP A 57 14.67 -9.29 1.22
C TRP A 57 14.99 -10.03 2.53
N GLY A 58 15.80 -11.07 2.41
CA GLY A 58 16.13 -11.93 3.54
C GLY A 58 15.03 -12.94 3.92
N ASP A 59 14.05 -13.18 3.06
CA ASP A 59 12.98 -14.16 3.34
C ASP A 59 13.54 -15.55 3.64
N ARG A 60 13.29 -16.05 4.86
CA ARG A 60 13.66 -17.39 5.32
C ARG A 60 12.49 -18.39 5.29
N SER A 61 11.29 -17.92 4.96
CA SER A 61 10.09 -18.74 4.91
C SER A 61 9.93 -19.54 3.61
N ASN A 62 10.79 -19.29 2.63
CA ASN A 62 10.72 -19.81 1.27
C ASN A 62 9.44 -19.36 0.51
N TYR A 63 8.75 -18.34 1.04
CA TYR A 63 7.58 -17.76 0.36
C TYR A 63 7.99 -16.97 -0.88
N TRP A 64 9.04 -16.14 -0.76
CA TRP A 64 9.62 -15.37 -1.84
C TRP A 64 10.88 -16.03 -2.39
N GLN A 65 10.74 -16.93 -3.35
CA GLN A 65 11.88 -17.59 -3.97
C GLN A 65 12.62 -16.66 -4.95
N GLY A 66 13.91 -17.01 -5.21
CA GLY A 66 14.75 -16.33 -6.20
C GLY A 66 15.17 -14.92 -5.80
N TRP A 67 15.13 -14.56 -4.54
CA TRP A 67 15.81 -13.38 -4.02
C TRP A 67 17.28 -13.75 -3.70
N THR A 68 18.16 -12.76 -3.82
CA THR A 68 19.54 -12.83 -3.36
C THR A 68 19.89 -11.52 -2.66
N LYS A 69 20.90 -11.53 -1.80
CA LYS A 69 21.36 -10.30 -1.15
C LYS A 69 21.85 -9.27 -2.18
N ASP A 70 22.57 -9.73 -3.21
CA ASP A 70 23.06 -8.85 -4.27
C ASP A 70 21.92 -8.29 -5.12
N GLY A 71 20.93 -9.10 -5.51
CA GLY A 71 19.73 -8.61 -6.18
C GLY A 71 18.95 -7.60 -5.34
N SER A 72 18.87 -7.80 -4.00
CA SER A 72 18.25 -6.83 -3.09
C SER A 72 19.05 -5.53 -3.02
N ARG A 73 20.41 -5.60 -3.06
CA ARG A 73 21.30 -4.44 -3.13
C ARG A 73 21.12 -3.68 -4.44
N GLU A 74 21.03 -4.38 -5.57
CA GLU A 74 20.74 -3.79 -6.87
C GLU A 74 19.39 -3.09 -6.87
N ALA A 75 18.34 -3.74 -6.31
CA ALA A 75 17.01 -3.15 -6.18
C ALA A 75 17.03 -1.87 -5.33
N TYR A 76 17.76 -1.87 -4.20
CA TYR A 76 17.96 -0.69 -3.37
C TYR A 76 18.65 0.43 -4.15
N SER A 77 19.78 0.14 -4.80
CA SER A 77 20.57 1.13 -5.53
C SER A 77 19.77 1.73 -6.68
N GLU A 78 19.07 0.90 -7.45
CA GLU A 78 18.26 1.36 -8.57
C GLU A 78 17.07 2.22 -8.10
N ALA A 79 16.43 1.86 -6.99
CA ALA A 79 15.35 2.66 -6.41
C ALA A 79 15.86 4.08 -6.05
N MET A 80 17.01 4.16 -5.37
CA MET A 80 17.61 5.46 -4.99
C MET A 80 18.03 6.27 -6.21
N ASN A 81 18.61 5.63 -7.22
CA ASN A 81 19.03 6.28 -8.47
C ASN A 81 17.83 6.84 -9.25
N ALA A 82 16.73 6.11 -9.27
CA ALA A 82 15.50 6.52 -9.94
C ALA A 82 14.69 7.58 -9.13
N GLY A 83 15.06 7.87 -7.87
CA GLY A 83 14.30 8.77 -7.00
C GLY A 83 13.09 8.10 -6.31
N CYS A 84 12.96 6.77 -6.38
CA CYS A 84 12.01 5.99 -5.60
C CYS A 84 12.55 5.78 -4.19
N THR A 85 12.39 6.80 -3.34
CA THR A 85 13.09 6.86 -2.05
C THR A 85 12.37 6.15 -0.92
N PHE A 86 11.08 5.83 -1.04
CA PHE A 86 10.33 5.17 0.01
C PHE A 86 10.59 3.66 0.03
N ILE A 87 11.24 3.17 1.10
CA ILE A 87 11.49 1.74 1.32
C ILE A 87 10.63 1.25 2.49
N ASP A 88 9.78 0.26 2.20
CA ASP A 88 8.90 -0.37 3.19
C ASP A 88 9.46 -1.70 3.66
N THR A 89 9.74 -1.82 4.96
CA THR A 89 10.22 -3.02 5.62
C THR A 89 9.42 -3.35 6.89
N ALA A 90 9.84 -4.34 7.67
CA ALA A 90 9.27 -4.68 8.98
C ALA A 90 10.26 -5.52 9.79
N GLU A 91 10.14 -5.47 11.12
CA GLU A 91 10.96 -6.28 12.04
C GLU A 91 10.81 -7.80 11.81
N VAL A 92 9.65 -8.24 11.29
CA VAL A 92 9.39 -9.67 11.03
C VAL A 92 9.90 -10.13 9.66
N TYR A 93 10.27 -9.23 8.75
CA TYR A 93 10.72 -9.62 7.42
C TYR A 93 12.11 -10.27 7.50
N GLY A 94 12.16 -11.55 7.12
CA GLY A 94 13.37 -12.35 7.27
C GLY A 94 13.88 -12.44 8.72
N PHE A 95 13.02 -12.23 9.73
CA PHE A 95 13.39 -12.13 11.15
C PHE A 95 14.42 -11.02 11.43
N GLY A 96 14.22 -9.85 10.82
CA GLY A 96 15.06 -8.67 10.96
C GLY A 96 16.11 -8.50 9.85
N LEU A 97 16.37 -9.52 9.03
CA LEU A 97 17.38 -9.44 7.95
C LEU A 97 17.06 -8.35 6.92
N SER A 98 15.77 -8.10 6.63
CA SER A 98 15.39 -7.02 5.72
C SER A 98 15.86 -5.67 6.22
N GLU A 99 15.70 -5.38 7.51
CA GLU A 99 16.19 -4.13 8.12
C GLU A 99 17.73 -4.08 8.16
N GLU A 100 18.40 -5.20 8.47
CA GLU A 100 19.87 -5.30 8.46
C GLU A 100 20.44 -5.05 7.06
N PHE A 101 19.82 -5.59 6.01
CA PHE A 101 20.25 -5.35 4.63
C PHE A 101 20.09 -3.88 4.24
N ILE A 102 18.96 -3.26 4.58
CA ILE A 102 18.75 -1.83 4.31
C ILE A 102 19.82 -1.01 5.03
N GLY A 103 20.11 -1.30 6.32
CA GLY A 103 21.15 -0.63 7.09
C GLY A 103 22.55 -0.77 6.49
N GLU A 104 22.88 -1.97 5.96
CA GLU A 104 24.13 -2.21 5.25
C GLU A 104 24.19 -1.45 3.92
N PHE A 105 23.09 -1.50 3.12
CA PHE A 105 23.05 -0.84 1.81
C PHE A 105 23.15 0.68 1.93
N MET A 106 22.54 1.28 2.95
CA MET A 106 22.71 2.72 3.23
C MET A 106 24.16 3.12 3.49
N LYS A 107 24.97 2.22 4.05
CA LYS A 107 26.39 2.47 4.36
C LYS A 107 27.32 2.17 3.18
N THR A 108 26.94 1.20 2.35
CA THR A 108 27.87 0.63 1.34
C THR A 108 27.53 1.04 -0.09
N CYS A 109 26.29 1.46 -0.38
CA CYS A 109 25.91 1.92 -1.70
C CYS A 109 26.08 3.44 -1.82
N SER A 110 26.81 3.86 -2.84
CA SER A 110 26.89 5.28 -3.21
C SER A 110 25.68 5.63 -4.08
N THR A 111 24.69 6.28 -3.51
CA THR A 111 23.45 6.65 -4.20
C THR A 111 23.17 8.14 -4.06
N PRO A 112 22.54 8.79 -5.07
CA PRO A 112 22.27 10.24 -5.06
C PRO A 112 21.20 10.64 -4.04
N SER A 113 20.35 9.70 -3.64
CA SER A 113 19.24 9.92 -2.69
C SER A 113 19.40 9.05 -1.45
N LYS A 114 18.90 9.56 -0.33
CA LYS A 114 18.74 8.75 0.89
C LYS A 114 17.33 8.15 0.92
N PRO A 115 17.16 6.93 1.47
CA PRO A 115 15.83 6.35 1.63
C PRO A 115 15.02 7.09 2.69
N SER A 116 13.72 7.18 2.45
CA SER A 116 12.71 7.38 3.48
C SER A 116 12.25 5.99 3.94
N ILE A 117 12.45 5.67 5.22
CA ILE A 117 12.24 4.31 5.72
C ILE A 117 10.92 4.21 6.47
N GLY A 118 10.06 3.29 6.03
CA GLY A 118 8.92 2.79 6.79
C GLY A 118 9.22 1.41 7.35
N THR A 119 9.15 1.23 8.68
CA THR A 119 9.22 -0.10 9.31
C THR A 119 8.07 -0.34 10.26
N LYS A 120 7.89 -1.59 10.72
CA LYS A 120 6.65 -2.00 11.37
C LYS A 120 6.88 -2.80 12.65
N TYR A 121 6.09 -2.47 13.67
CA TYR A 121 5.92 -3.22 14.89
C TYR A 121 4.94 -4.39 14.70
N ALA A 122 5.34 -5.59 15.05
CA ALA A 122 4.47 -6.76 15.06
C ALA A 122 3.78 -6.90 16.43
N PRO A 123 2.45 -6.73 16.55
CA PRO A 123 1.71 -6.89 17.78
C PRO A 123 1.52 -8.39 18.09
N LEU A 124 2.59 -9.02 18.56
CA LEU A 124 2.58 -10.42 18.96
C LEU A 124 1.80 -10.60 20.27
N PRO A 125 1.20 -11.78 20.56
CA PRO A 125 0.31 -11.98 21.70
C PRO A 125 0.88 -11.59 23.07
N TRP A 126 2.19 -11.67 23.24
CA TRP A 126 2.90 -11.30 24.48
C TRP A 126 3.37 -9.84 24.54
N ARG A 127 3.17 -9.06 23.47
CA ARG A 127 3.52 -7.64 23.37
C ARG A 127 2.27 -6.79 23.58
N GLN A 128 1.92 -6.48 24.82
CA GLN A 128 0.63 -5.86 25.15
C GLN A 128 0.77 -4.44 25.74
N THR A 129 1.99 -3.89 25.80
CA THR A 129 2.26 -2.61 26.45
C THR A 129 2.88 -1.59 25.49
N ALA A 130 2.71 -0.30 25.77
CA ALA A 130 3.38 0.78 25.04
C ALA A 130 4.91 0.63 25.07
N GLY A 131 5.47 0.20 26.23
CA GLY A 131 6.90 -0.07 26.36
C GLY A 131 7.43 -1.15 25.43
N ALA A 132 6.62 -2.18 25.12
CA ALA A 132 7.02 -3.21 24.15
C ALA A 132 7.14 -2.64 22.73
N VAL A 133 6.31 -1.65 22.36
CA VAL A 133 6.40 -0.95 21.07
C VAL A 133 7.69 -0.14 20.99
N VAL A 134 8.01 0.60 22.06
CA VAL A 134 9.24 1.42 22.13
C VAL A 134 10.49 0.54 22.04
N GLN A 135 10.52 -0.58 22.79
CA GLN A 135 11.64 -1.53 22.73
C GLN A 135 11.80 -2.15 21.34
N ALA A 136 10.71 -2.50 20.67
CA ALA A 136 10.76 -3.02 19.31
C ALA A 136 11.24 -1.96 18.30
N CYS A 137 10.85 -0.70 18.48
CA CYS A 137 11.37 0.42 17.69
C CYS A 137 12.88 0.56 17.87
N ASP A 138 13.39 0.55 19.09
CA ASP A 138 14.83 0.61 19.37
C ASP A 138 15.60 -0.53 18.70
N ALA A 139 15.03 -1.73 18.74
CA ALA A 139 15.63 -2.89 18.07
C ALA A 139 15.64 -2.72 16.54
N SER A 140 14.59 -2.16 15.93
CA SER A 140 14.53 -1.85 14.49
C SER A 140 15.54 -0.78 14.10
N LEU A 141 15.63 0.31 14.86
CA LEU A 141 16.63 1.38 14.65
C LEU A 141 18.07 0.83 14.72
N LYS A 142 18.34 -0.08 15.66
CA LYS A 142 19.64 -0.75 15.77
C LYS A 142 19.96 -1.60 14.54
N ARG A 143 19.01 -2.40 14.01
CA ARG A 143 19.22 -3.21 12.81
C ARG A 143 19.42 -2.35 11.56
N LEU A 144 18.64 -1.29 11.43
CA LEU A 144 18.77 -0.30 10.36
C LEU A 144 20.03 0.57 10.48
N GLY A 145 20.61 0.69 11.69
CA GLY A 145 21.78 1.53 11.95
C GLY A 145 21.47 3.03 11.84
N VAL A 146 20.27 3.44 12.22
CA VAL A 146 19.80 4.84 12.22
C VAL A 146 19.25 5.22 13.58
N GLU A 147 19.21 6.53 13.88
CA GLU A 147 18.61 7.05 15.11
C GLU A 147 17.10 7.29 14.96
N GLN A 148 16.60 7.47 13.75
CA GLN A 148 15.22 7.79 13.45
C GLN A 148 14.81 7.18 12.12
N VAL A 149 13.55 6.68 12.03
CA VAL A 149 12.88 6.32 10.76
C VAL A 149 11.84 7.37 10.37
N ASP A 150 11.43 7.39 9.10
CA ASP A 150 10.44 8.35 8.62
C ASP A 150 9.01 7.94 9.02
N LEU A 151 8.74 6.62 9.05
CA LEU A 151 7.41 6.10 9.36
C LEU A 151 7.52 4.81 10.18
N TYR A 152 6.85 4.77 11.36
CA TYR A 152 6.74 3.58 12.19
C TYR A 152 5.29 3.12 12.26
N ILE A 153 5.02 1.85 11.94
CA ILE A 153 3.69 1.34 11.63
C ILE A 153 3.32 0.19 12.58
N GLN A 154 2.09 0.15 13.10
CA GLN A 154 1.51 -1.08 13.66
C GLN A 154 1.17 -2.02 12.51
N HIS A 155 1.80 -3.22 12.43
CA HIS A 155 1.74 -4.12 11.27
C HIS A 155 0.36 -4.72 11.00
N TRP A 156 -0.40 -5.00 12.07
CA TRP A 156 -1.81 -5.43 12.04
C TRP A 156 -2.49 -5.07 13.35
N PRO A 157 -3.82 -5.01 13.41
CA PRO A 157 -4.53 -4.81 14.66
C PRO A 157 -4.34 -6.01 15.59
N GLY A 158 -4.29 -5.77 16.89
CA GLY A 158 -4.29 -6.85 17.89
C GLY A 158 -5.52 -7.75 17.73
N PHE A 159 -5.34 -9.06 17.89
CA PHE A 159 -6.40 -10.07 17.83
C PHE A 159 -6.20 -11.14 18.92
N PHE A 160 -7.25 -11.90 19.25
CA PHE A 160 -7.25 -12.86 20.36
C PHE A 160 -6.73 -12.25 21.68
N LEU A 161 -5.63 -12.75 22.21
CA LEU A 161 -5.07 -12.36 23.51
C LEU A 161 -4.64 -10.89 23.59
N ASN A 162 -4.35 -10.25 22.46
CA ASN A 162 -3.96 -8.85 22.40
C ASN A 162 -4.99 -7.95 21.69
N ALA A 163 -6.23 -8.43 21.50
CA ALA A 163 -7.30 -7.63 20.89
C ALA A 163 -7.57 -6.31 21.63
N PHE A 164 -7.35 -6.29 22.96
CA PHE A 164 -7.54 -5.11 23.81
C PHE A 164 -6.29 -4.21 23.88
N SER A 165 -5.14 -4.62 23.33
CA SER A 165 -3.88 -3.87 23.42
C SER A 165 -3.69 -2.85 22.29
N ASN A 166 -4.65 -2.66 21.39
CA ASN A 166 -4.53 -1.68 20.32
C ASN A 166 -4.29 -0.26 20.86
N LYS A 167 -4.98 0.15 21.93
CA LYS A 167 -4.76 1.45 22.57
C LYS A 167 -3.32 1.58 23.08
N ALA A 168 -2.81 0.58 23.79
CA ALA A 168 -1.42 0.57 24.26
C ALA A 168 -0.41 0.61 23.12
N THR A 169 -0.74 -0.01 21.96
CA THR A 169 0.11 0.07 20.77
C THR A 169 0.12 1.49 20.20
N LEU A 170 -1.03 2.16 20.09
CA LEU A 170 -1.10 3.56 19.64
C LEU A 170 -0.35 4.50 20.58
N GLU A 171 -0.47 4.28 21.91
CA GLU A 171 0.31 5.00 22.93
C GLU A 171 1.82 4.78 22.74
N GLY A 172 2.26 3.56 22.43
CA GLY A 172 3.67 3.26 22.17
C GLY A 172 4.18 3.90 20.89
N LEU A 173 3.38 3.94 19.82
CA LEU A 173 3.72 4.67 18.58
C LEU A 173 3.87 6.17 18.86
N LEU A 174 2.95 6.76 19.65
CA LEU A 174 3.02 8.15 20.06
C LEU A 174 4.31 8.42 20.85
N GLN A 175 4.65 7.55 21.81
CA GLN A 175 5.91 7.66 22.57
C GLN A 175 7.14 7.59 21.65
N CYS A 176 7.17 6.69 20.66
CA CYS A 176 8.26 6.63 19.68
C CYS A 176 8.41 7.96 18.92
N GLN A 177 7.30 8.59 18.54
CA GLN A 177 7.32 9.89 17.85
C GLN A 177 7.78 11.01 18.78
N GLN A 178 7.26 11.08 20.00
CA GLN A 178 7.65 12.09 21.00
C GLN A 178 9.13 11.98 21.41
N GLN A 179 9.68 10.75 21.40
CA GLN A 179 11.11 10.50 21.65
C GLN A 179 12.00 10.72 20.43
N GLY A 180 11.44 11.16 19.31
CA GLY A 180 12.20 11.41 18.07
C GLY A 180 12.69 10.15 17.35
N LYS A 181 12.19 8.96 17.69
CA LYS A 181 12.56 7.68 17.06
C LYS A 181 11.89 7.49 15.70
N THR A 182 10.78 8.15 15.46
CA THR A 182 10.09 8.21 14.16
C THR A 182 9.54 9.61 13.90
N ARG A 183 9.50 10.02 12.63
CA ARG A 183 8.92 11.29 12.22
C ARG A 183 7.40 11.21 12.11
N ALA A 184 6.89 10.09 11.63
CA ALA A 184 5.46 9.85 11.42
C ALA A 184 5.05 8.47 11.94
N VAL A 185 3.78 8.31 12.26
CA VAL A 185 3.19 7.06 12.73
C VAL A 185 2.10 6.59 11.78
N GLY A 186 1.98 5.27 11.64
CA GLY A 186 1.01 4.63 10.78
C GLY A 186 0.43 3.36 11.39
N VAL A 187 -0.60 2.85 10.72
CA VAL A 187 -1.20 1.55 11.02
C VAL A 187 -1.28 0.71 9.75
N SER A 188 -1.55 -0.57 9.90
CA SER A 188 -1.74 -1.47 8.77
C SER A 188 -2.89 -2.44 9.05
N ASN A 189 -3.67 -2.75 8.01
CA ASN A 189 -4.82 -3.64 8.08
C ASN A 189 -5.93 -3.16 9.05
N PHE A 190 -6.06 -1.85 9.24
CA PHE A 190 -7.13 -1.27 10.02
C PHE A 190 -8.39 -1.08 9.16
N ASN A 191 -9.54 -1.48 9.68
CA ASN A 191 -10.84 -1.21 9.06
C ASN A 191 -11.23 0.28 9.24
N GLN A 192 -12.31 0.71 8.57
CA GLN A 192 -12.74 2.10 8.56
C GLN A 192 -12.93 2.71 9.97
N GLN A 193 -13.51 1.94 10.91
CA GLN A 193 -13.73 2.45 12.27
C GLN A 193 -12.41 2.62 13.02
N ARG A 194 -11.52 1.64 12.95
CA ARG A 194 -10.21 1.71 13.59
C ARG A 194 -9.33 2.83 13.01
N VAL A 195 -9.44 3.13 11.72
CA VAL A 195 -8.77 4.29 11.11
C VAL A 195 -9.27 5.58 11.73
N ARG A 196 -10.60 5.77 11.85
CA ARG A 196 -11.19 6.96 12.47
C ARG A 196 -10.79 7.10 13.94
N ASP A 197 -10.83 6.01 14.70
CA ASP A 197 -10.47 6.00 16.12
C ASP A 197 -8.99 6.33 16.32
N ALA A 198 -8.09 5.70 15.56
CA ALA A 198 -6.66 5.97 15.62
C ALA A 198 -6.33 7.41 15.19
N ALA A 199 -6.95 7.93 14.13
CA ALA A 199 -6.77 9.31 13.70
C ALA A 199 -7.21 10.28 14.81
N THR A 200 -8.38 10.04 15.41
CA THR A 200 -8.89 10.85 16.52
C THR A 200 -7.95 10.80 17.75
N PHE A 201 -7.40 9.62 18.05
CA PHE A 201 -6.42 9.46 19.14
C PHE A 201 -5.17 10.32 18.90
N PHE A 202 -4.58 10.26 17.70
CA PHE A 202 -3.38 11.05 17.41
C PHE A 202 -3.68 12.56 17.34
N GLU A 203 -4.82 12.95 16.76
CA GLU A 203 -5.27 14.36 16.73
C GLU A 203 -5.42 14.92 18.16
N ALA A 204 -6.02 14.17 19.09
CA ALA A 204 -6.17 14.56 20.49
C ALA A 204 -4.82 14.69 21.24
N ASN A 205 -3.74 14.08 20.70
CA ASN A 205 -2.38 14.15 21.27
C ASN A 205 -1.46 15.09 20.46
N GLY A 206 -2.02 16.00 19.65
CA GLY A 206 -1.26 17.04 18.94
C GLY A 206 -0.44 16.57 17.74
N THR A 207 -0.76 15.39 17.19
CA THR A 207 -0.10 14.83 16.00
C THR A 207 -1.13 14.25 15.04
N CYS A 208 -0.73 13.42 14.07
CA CYS A 208 -1.66 12.82 13.11
C CYS A 208 -1.32 11.36 12.81
N LEU A 209 -2.35 10.56 12.50
CA LEU A 209 -2.17 9.28 11.83
C LEU A 209 -1.78 9.56 10.37
N SER A 210 -0.61 9.09 9.94
CA SER A 210 -0.06 9.46 8.63
C SER A 210 -0.41 8.45 7.54
N SER A 211 -0.57 7.16 7.87
CA SER A 211 -0.88 6.13 6.88
C SER A 211 -1.70 4.98 7.44
N ASN A 212 -2.48 4.35 6.56
CA ASN A 212 -3.01 3.00 6.76
C ASN A 212 -2.55 2.12 5.59
N GLN A 213 -1.72 1.11 5.87
CA GLN A 213 -1.19 0.20 4.86
C GLN A 213 -2.09 -1.03 4.75
N VAL A 214 -2.70 -1.24 3.57
CA VAL A 214 -3.64 -2.34 3.32
C VAL A 214 -3.37 -3.01 1.98
N GLN A 215 -3.86 -4.25 1.80
CA GLN A 215 -3.88 -4.84 0.47
C GLN A 215 -4.80 -4.03 -0.43
N TYR A 216 -4.29 -3.63 -1.61
CA TYR A 216 -5.11 -2.96 -2.60
C TYR A 216 -4.52 -3.13 -4.00
N SER A 217 -5.33 -3.58 -4.94
CA SER A 217 -4.99 -3.80 -6.34
C SER A 217 -6.26 -3.93 -7.17
N LEU A 218 -6.13 -4.01 -8.50
CA LEU A 218 -7.24 -4.33 -9.40
C LEU A 218 -7.95 -5.66 -9.08
N LEU A 219 -7.27 -6.61 -8.40
CA LEU A 219 -7.85 -7.91 -8.01
C LEU A 219 -8.23 -7.99 -6.52
N TYR A 220 -8.00 -6.92 -5.75
CA TYR A 220 -8.41 -6.84 -4.35
C TYR A 220 -8.88 -5.41 -4.06
N ARG A 221 -10.16 -5.15 -4.25
CA ARG A 221 -10.78 -3.82 -4.14
C ARG A 221 -11.58 -3.62 -2.85
N GLU A 222 -11.36 -4.47 -1.85
CA GLU A 222 -12.09 -4.37 -0.57
C GLU A 222 -11.94 -2.99 0.11
N PRO A 223 -10.78 -2.28 0.08
CA PRO A 223 -10.69 -0.95 0.67
C PRO A 223 -11.70 0.08 0.12
N GLU A 224 -12.13 -0.08 -1.13
CA GLU A 224 -13.20 0.76 -1.71
C GLU A 224 -14.59 0.34 -1.19
N ARG A 225 -14.83 -0.98 -1.07
CA ARG A 225 -16.14 -1.55 -0.76
C ARG A 225 -16.49 -1.47 0.72
N ASN A 226 -15.50 -1.62 1.59
CA ASN A 226 -15.67 -1.66 3.05
C ASN A 226 -15.46 -0.30 3.74
N GLY A 227 -15.31 0.78 2.96
CA GLY A 227 -15.21 2.15 3.46
C GLY A 227 -13.83 2.54 4.02
N VAL A 228 -12.80 1.68 3.92
CA VAL A 228 -11.44 2.00 4.42
C VAL A 228 -10.82 3.15 3.62
N LEU A 229 -10.93 3.12 2.28
CA LEU A 229 -10.42 4.20 1.42
C LEU A 229 -11.10 5.54 1.75
N GLU A 230 -12.42 5.52 1.95
CA GLU A 230 -13.19 6.72 2.32
C GLU A 230 -12.77 7.25 3.70
N ALA A 231 -12.63 6.40 4.71
CA ALA A 231 -12.17 6.79 6.04
C ALA A 231 -10.75 7.39 6.01
N CYS A 232 -9.86 6.85 5.18
CA CYS A 232 -8.53 7.42 4.99
C CYS A 232 -8.60 8.83 4.38
N ARG A 233 -9.42 9.03 3.34
CA ARG A 233 -9.63 10.35 2.72
C ARG A 233 -10.25 11.35 3.69
N GLU A 234 -11.30 10.97 4.40
CA GLU A 234 -11.98 11.78 5.42
C GLU A 234 -10.99 12.29 6.48
N LYS A 235 -10.11 11.44 6.96
CA LYS A 235 -9.15 11.76 8.02
C LYS A 235 -7.83 12.37 7.50
N GLY A 236 -7.64 12.42 6.19
CA GLY A 236 -6.38 12.86 5.59
C GLY A 236 -5.22 11.90 5.90
N VAL A 237 -5.50 10.60 5.88
CA VAL A 237 -4.55 9.50 6.08
C VAL A 237 -4.16 8.95 4.71
N THR A 238 -2.87 8.78 4.42
CA THR A 238 -2.42 8.15 3.18
C THR A 238 -2.75 6.65 3.21
N LEU A 239 -3.51 6.17 2.23
CA LEU A 239 -3.63 4.74 2.01
C LEU A 239 -2.38 4.25 1.27
N VAL A 240 -1.67 3.30 1.89
CA VAL A 240 -0.50 2.64 1.30
C VAL A 240 -0.92 1.25 0.83
N ALA A 241 -0.74 0.95 -0.47
CA ALA A 241 -1.18 -0.30 -1.07
C ALA A 241 -0.05 -1.33 -1.13
N TYR A 242 -0.13 -2.37 -0.31
CA TYR A 242 0.74 -3.53 -0.48
C TYR A 242 0.14 -4.54 -1.46
N SER A 243 0.98 -5.41 -2.03
CA SER A 243 0.61 -6.37 -3.09
C SER A 243 -0.11 -5.73 -4.29
N PRO A 244 0.33 -4.58 -4.82
CA PRO A 244 -0.37 -3.85 -5.88
C PRO A 244 -0.46 -4.65 -7.19
N LEU A 245 0.44 -5.61 -7.39
CA LEU A 245 0.44 -6.54 -8.54
C LEU A 245 -0.11 -7.93 -8.18
N CYS A 246 -0.81 -8.06 -7.04
CA CYS A 246 -1.38 -9.33 -6.60
C CYS A 246 -0.33 -10.47 -6.62
N GLN A 247 0.83 -10.22 -5.99
CA GLN A 247 1.98 -11.12 -5.92
C GLN A 247 2.57 -11.53 -7.29
N GLY A 248 2.31 -10.75 -8.31
CA GLY A 248 2.79 -10.94 -9.68
C GLY A 248 1.73 -11.48 -10.64
N LEU A 249 0.51 -11.74 -10.21
CA LEU A 249 -0.57 -12.20 -11.10
C LEU A 249 -0.91 -11.14 -12.16
N LEU A 250 -0.86 -9.85 -11.81
CA LEU A 250 -1.08 -8.72 -12.73
C LEU A 250 0.15 -8.34 -13.58
N SER A 251 1.30 -9.01 -13.38
CA SER A 251 2.52 -8.69 -14.13
C SER A 251 2.58 -9.32 -15.52
N THR A 252 1.61 -10.16 -15.89
CA THR A 252 1.60 -10.98 -17.12
C THR A 252 2.81 -11.90 -17.33
N LYS A 253 3.71 -11.97 -16.31
CA LYS A 253 4.88 -12.86 -16.31
C LYS A 253 4.48 -14.33 -16.18
N TYR A 254 3.37 -14.58 -15.49
CA TYR A 254 2.87 -15.93 -15.20
C TYR A 254 1.65 -16.24 -16.09
N SER A 255 1.47 -17.52 -16.38
CA SER A 255 0.35 -18.07 -17.17
C SER A 255 0.03 -19.49 -16.68
N ALA A 256 -1.05 -20.07 -17.18
CA ALA A 256 -1.30 -21.50 -17.03
C ALA A 256 -0.06 -22.28 -17.55
N GLY A 257 0.48 -23.17 -16.73
CA GLY A 257 1.72 -23.91 -17.03
C GLY A 257 3.03 -23.16 -16.75
N ASN A 258 3.03 -21.87 -16.46
CA ASN A 258 4.19 -21.09 -16.02
C ASN A 258 3.86 -20.33 -14.74
N ILE A 259 3.87 -21.03 -13.61
CA ILE A 259 3.51 -20.48 -12.29
C ILE A 259 4.75 -20.29 -11.41
N PRO A 260 4.69 -19.42 -10.39
CA PRO A 260 5.78 -19.29 -9.43
C PRO A 260 5.98 -20.62 -8.66
N LYS A 261 7.21 -20.89 -8.28
CA LYS A 261 7.52 -22.01 -7.39
C LYS A 261 7.24 -21.67 -5.92
N GLY A 262 7.12 -22.70 -5.07
CA GLY A 262 6.93 -22.57 -3.62
C GLY A 262 5.51 -22.22 -3.21
N PRO A 263 5.28 -21.76 -1.95
CA PRO A 263 3.95 -21.59 -1.38
C PRO A 263 3.02 -20.65 -2.18
N ARG A 264 3.57 -19.70 -2.92
CA ARG A 264 2.78 -18.79 -3.76
C ARG A 264 2.07 -19.49 -4.92
N SER A 265 2.53 -20.67 -5.36
CA SER A 265 1.91 -21.41 -6.46
C SER A 265 0.43 -21.70 -6.22
N MET A 266 0.00 -21.81 -4.95
CA MET A 266 -1.40 -22.05 -4.58
C MET A 266 -2.38 -20.97 -5.07
N TYR A 267 -1.89 -19.76 -5.36
CA TYR A 267 -2.72 -18.66 -5.88
C TYR A 267 -2.76 -18.60 -7.41
N PHE A 268 -1.96 -19.43 -8.10
CA PHE A 268 -1.76 -19.39 -9.56
C PHE A 268 -2.34 -20.64 -10.21
N THR A 269 -3.62 -20.90 -9.98
CA THR A 269 -4.34 -22.05 -10.57
C THR A 269 -4.89 -21.70 -11.95
N ASP A 270 -5.15 -22.73 -12.79
CA ASP A 270 -5.77 -22.54 -14.11
C ASP A 270 -7.14 -21.86 -14.00
N SER A 271 -7.93 -22.24 -12.99
CA SER A 271 -9.20 -21.57 -12.68
C SER A 271 -8.99 -20.09 -12.38
N ARG A 272 -7.93 -19.73 -11.64
CA ARG A 272 -7.64 -18.32 -11.34
C ARG A 272 -7.22 -17.56 -12.58
N PHE A 273 -6.38 -18.15 -13.45
CA PHE A 273 -6.02 -17.52 -14.72
C PHE A 273 -7.24 -17.31 -15.62
N SER A 274 -8.16 -18.27 -15.70
CA SER A 274 -9.43 -18.09 -16.42
C SER A 274 -10.26 -16.92 -15.86
N GLN A 275 -10.36 -16.80 -14.53
CA GLN A 275 -11.12 -15.71 -13.91
C GLN A 275 -10.53 -14.32 -14.17
N VAL A 276 -9.21 -14.20 -14.29
CA VAL A 276 -8.52 -12.91 -14.46
C VAL A 276 -8.17 -12.61 -15.91
N SER A 277 -8.38 -13.53 -16.84
CA SER A 277 -7.94 -13.41 -18.25
C SER A 277 -8.43 -12.12 -18.90
N VAL A 278 -9.70 -11.78 -18.74
CA VAL A 278 -10.31 -10.57 -19.34
C VAL A 278 -9.60 -9.31 -18.84
N LEU A 279 -9.22 -9.24 -17.56
CA LEU A 279 -8.47 -8.12 -17.02
C LEU A 279 -7.03 -8.08 -17.55
N LEU A 280 -6.36 -9.23 -17.65
CA LEU A 280 -5.00 -9.31 -18.19
C LEU A 280 -4.98 -8.93 -19.67
N ASP A 281 -6.01 -9.29 -20.42
CA ASP A 281 -6.15 -8.91 -21.83
C ASP A 281 -6.43 -7.41 -21.97
N LEU A 282 -7.27 -6.83 -21.13
CA LEU A 282 -7.49 -5.39 -21.09
C LEU A 282 -6.19 -4.63 -20.78
N LEU A 283 -5.40 -5.08 -19.79
CA LEU A 283 -4.10 -4.46 -19.47
C LEU A 283 -3.14 -4.51 -20.68
N ARG A 284 -3.10 -5.62 -21.44
CA ARG A 284 -2.31 -5.74 -22.66
C ARG A 284 -2.84 -4.85 -23.77
N GLN A 285 -4.17 -4.76 -23.91
CA GLN A 285 -4.82 -3.92 -24.90
C GLN A 285 -4.51 -2.44 -24.65
N ILE A 286 -4.69 -1.94 -23.42
CA ILE A 286 -4.34 -0.56 -23.05
C ILE A 286 -2.85 -0.30 -23.34
N SER A 287 -1.96 -1.23 -22.96
CA SER A 287 -0.53 -1.13 -23.25
C SER A 287 -0.25 -0.90 -24.74
N LYS A 288 -0.89 -1.71 -25.59
CA LYS A 288 -0.69 -1.66 -27.04
C LYS A 288 -1.34 -0.45 -27.69
N ASP A 289 -2.61 -0.21 -27.39
CA ASP A 289 -3.45 0.73 -28.16
C ASP A 289 -3.24 2.18 -27.73
N SER A 290 -3.04 2.43 -26.42
CA SER A 290 -2.85 3.78 -25.87
C SER A 290 -1.39 4.19 -25.76
N TYR A 291 -0.48 3.21 -25.57
CA TYR A 291 0.93 3.49 -25.26
C TYR A 291 1.92 2.80 -26.20
N ASN A 292 1.49 2.27 -27.34
CA ASN A 292 2.33 1.60 -28.35
C ASN A 292 3.25 0.51 -27.76
N GLY A 293 2.85 -0.14 -26.66
CA GLY A 293 3.65 -1.11 -25.93
C GLY A 293 4.75 -0.54 -25.04
N GLU A 294 4.91 0.79 -24.97
CA GLU A 294 5.93 1.44 -24.11
C GLU A 294 5.63 1.35 -22.61
N LYS A 295 4.36 1.16 -22.26
CA LYS A 295 3.91 0.96 -20.87
C LYS A 295 3.44 -0.48 -20.68
N SER A 296 4.09 -1.18 -19.76
CA SER A 296 3.76 -2.58 -19.50
C SER A 296 2.43 -2.75 -18.75
N PRO A 297 1.81 -3.92 -18.79
CA PRO A 297 0.66 -4.25 -17.96
C PRO A 297 0.89 -4.03 -16.45
N SER A 298 2.10 -4.31 -15.95
CA SER A 298 2.47 -4.03 -14.55
C SER A 298 2.43 -2.53 -14.25
N GLN A 299 2.97 -1.72 -15.15
CA GLN A 299 2.99 -0.26 -15.01
C GLN A 299 1.58 0.31 -15.05
N ILE A 300 0.71 -0.18 -15.92
CA ILE A 300 -0.71 0.20 -16.00
C ILE A 300 -1.43 -0.14 -14.69
N ALA A 301 -1.23 -1.35 -14.17
CA ALA A 301 -1.86 -1.77 -12.92
C ALA A 301 -1.40 -0.93 -11.71
N ILE A 302 -0.13 -0.53 -11.65
CA ILE A 302 0.40 0.37 -10.60
C ILE A 302 -0.11 1.80 -10.82
N ASN A 303 -0.12 2.29 -12.06
CA ASN A 303 -0.58 3.63 -12.40
C ASN A 303 -2.07 3.82 -12.05
N TRP A 304 -2.90 2.78 -12.20
CA TRP A 304 -4.27 2.79 -11.72
C TRP A 304 -4.38 3.15 -10.23
N LEU A 305 -3.49 2.61 -9.36
CA LEU A 305 -3.44 3.00 -7.93
C LEU A 305 -3.01 4.46 -7.75
N LEU A 306 -2.06 4.94 -8.54
CA LEU A 306 -1.65 6.35 -8.53
C LEU A 306 -2.81 7.27 -8.94
N CYS A 307 -3.64 6.87 -9.92
CA CYS A 307 -4.87 7.59 -10.29
C CYS A 307 -5.93 7.59 -9.17
N LYS A 308 -5.91 6.61 -8.25
CA LYS A 308 -6.78 6.58 -7.06
C LYS A 308 -6.21 7.40 -5.88
N ASP A 309 -5.11 8.12 -6.06
CA ASP A 309 -4.37 8.83 -5.00
C ASP A 309 -3.88 7.93 -3.87
N VAL A 310 -3.42 6.73 -4.22
CA VAL A 310 -2.91 5.69 -3.32
C VAL A 310 -1.40 5.57 -3.52
N LEU A 311 -0.66 5.27 -2.44
CA LEU A 311 0.78 5.03 -2.47
C LEU A 311 1.07 3.53 -2.65
N PRO A 312 1.39 3.03 -3.86
CA PRO A 312 1.72 1.62 -4.04
C PRO A 312 3.15 1.31 -3.57
N ILE A 313 3.32 0.12 -2.96
CA ILE A 313 4.61 -0.41 -2.52
C ILE A 313 4.87 -1.80 -3.12
N PRO A 314 5.05 -1.92 -4.44
CA PRO A 314 5.37 -3.20 -5.06
C PRO A 314 6.71 -3.75 -4.56
N GLY A 315 6.79 -5.07 -4.41
CA GLY A 315 8.03 -5.76 -4.07
C GLY A 315 8.96 -5.88 -5.27
N ALA A 316 10.27 -5.70 -5.06
CA ALA A 316 11.31 -5.94 -6.05
C ALA A 316 12.46 -6.76 -5.46
N LYS A 317 13.08 -7.62 -6.28
CA LYS A 317 14.20 -8.50 -5.91
C LYS A 317 15.46 -8.27 -6.76
N SER A 318 15.39 -7.34 -7.71
CA SER A 318 16.51 -6.96 -8.60
C SER A 318 16.33 -5.52 -9.09
N GLY A 319 17.43 -4.92 -9.56
CA GLY A 319 17.39 -3.58 -10.16
C GLY A 319 16.46 -3.50 -11.38
N GLU A 320 16.43 -4.55 -12.22
CA GLU A 320 15.52 -4.61 -13.37
C GLU A 320 14.04 -4.53 -12.98
N GLN A 321 13.65 -5.20 -11.88
CA GLN A 321 12.29 -5.11 -11.39
C GLN A 321 11.96 -3.69 -10.91
N VAL A 322 12.91 -3.01 -10.27
CA VAL A 322 12.70 -1.61 -9.86
C VAL A 322 12.53 -0.70 -11.09
N LYS A 323 13.37 -0.84 -12.12
CA LYS A 323 13.21 -0.09 -13.40
C LYS A 323 11.84 -0.28 -14.00
N GLU A 324 11.35 -1.51 -14.02
CA GLU A 324 9.99 -1.82 -14.47
C GLU A 324 8.92 -1.09 -13.64
N LEU A 325 9.01 -1.17 -12.32
CA LEU A 325 8.01 -0.61 -11.40
C LEU A 325 7.96 0.92 -11.44
N VAL A 326 9.10 1.59 -11.47
CA VAL A 326 9.18 3.06 -11.51
C VAL A 326 8.70 3.64 -12.83
N GLY A 327 8.71 2.87 -13.90
CA GLY A 327 8.11 3.23 -15.19
C GLY A 327 6.60 3.46 -15.13
N ALA A 328 5.95 3.11 -14.01
CA ALA A 328 4.55 3.47 -13.74
C ALA A 328 4.37 4.96 -13.38
N CYS A 329 5.45 5.70 -13.08
CA CYS A 329 5.41 7.09 -12.68
C CYS A 329 5.61 8.04 -13.87
N GLY A 330 5.35 9.35 -13.63
CA GLY A 330 5.57 10.40 -14.65
C GLY A 330 4.49 10.51 -15.72
N TRP A 331 3.42 9.77 -15.62
CA TRP A 331 2.24 9.78 -16.50
C TRP A 331 1.00 9.34 -15.73
N ARG A 332 -0.19 9.47 -16.33
CA ARG A 332 -1.45 8.96 -15.74
C ARG A 332 -2.32 8.36 -16.82
N LEU A 333 -3.05 7.30 -16.44
CA LEU A 333 -4.15 6.77 -17.23
C LEU A 333 -5.21 7.85 -17.42
N THR A 334 -5.90 7.80 -18.56
CA THR A 334 -7.10 8.61 -18.79
C THR A 334 -8.25 8.16 -17.88
N ASP A 335 -9.20 9.06 -17.62
CA ASP A 335 -10.38 8.72 -16.81
C ASP A 335 -11.15 7.53 -17.41
N GLY A 336 -11.26 7.46 -18.75
CA GLY A 336 -11.91 6.33 -19.44
C GLY A 336 -11.20 4.99 -19.22
N GLU A 337 -9.86 4.97 -19.26
CA GLU A 337 -9.07 3.75 -18.97
C GLU A 337 -9.23 3.30 -17.52
N VAL A 338 -9.24 4.26 -16.58
CA VAL A 338 -9.49 3.98 -15.16
C VAL A 338 -10.89 3.40 -14.96
N GLU A 339 -11.93 4.00 -15.57
CA GLU A 339 -13.32 3.53 -15.48
C GLU A 339 -13.46 2.13 -16.08
N GLU A 340 -12.81 1.83 -17.20
CA GLU A 340 -12.88 0.51 -17.82
C GLU A 340 -12.18 -0.55 -16.97
N LEU A 341 -10.99 -0.25 -16.42
CA LEU A 341 -10.30 -1.11 -15.46
C LEU A 341 -11.17 -1.34 -14.21
N ASP A 342 -11.85 -0.32 -13.71
CA ASP A 342 -12.78 -0.42 -12.59
C ASP A 342 -13.96 -1.34 -12.92
N ARG A 343 -14.58 -1.17 -14.07
CA ARG A 343 -15.73 -1.94 -14.54
C ARG A 343 -15.41 -3.43 -14.70
N ILE A 344 -14.25 -3.75 -15.27
CA ILE A 344 -13.85 -5.16 -15.47
C ILE A 344 -13.42 -5.77 -14.14
N SER A 345 -12.59 -5.10 -13.36
CA SER A 345 -12.01 -5.66 -12.13
C SER A 345 -13.04 -5.87 -11.02
N GLN A 346 -14.11 -5.07 -10.95
CA GLN A 346 -15.14 -5.20 -9.89
C GLN A 346 -15.89 -6.54 -9.93
N ASN A 347 -15.98 -7.20 -11.08
CA ASN A 347 -16.68 -8.46 -11.28
C ASN A 347 -15.78 -9.69 -11.06
N ILE A 348 -14.48 -9.49 -10.82
CA ILE A 348 -13.54 -10.58 -10.58
C ILE A 348 -13.54 -10.89 -9.07
N PRO A 349 -13.66 -12.17 -8.66
CA PRO A 349 -13.55 -12.53 -7.26
C PRO A 349 -12.22 -12.04 -6.65
N ALA A 350 -12.28 -11.46 -5.45
CA ALA A 350 -11.10 -10.96 -4.77
C ALA A 350 -10.04 -12.06 -4.61
N SER A 351 -8.78 -11.71 -4.88
CA SER A 351 -7.63 -12.59 -4.63
C SER A 351 -6.99 -12.18 -3.33
N THR A 352 -7.02 -13.06 -2.35
CA THR A 352 -6.30 -12.86 -1.09
C THR A 352 -4.97 -13.58 -1.18
N GLY A 353 -3.87 -12.89 -0.89
CA GLY A 353 -2.52 -13.43 -1.00
C GLY A 353 -1.86 -13.75 0.33
N ALA A 354 -2.42 -13.35 1.47
CA ALA A 354 -1.86 -13.63 2.78
C ALA A 354 -2.96 -13.95 3.81
N PRO A 355 -2.69 -14.79 4.81
CA PRO A 355 -3.69 -15.23 5.79
C PRO A 355 -4.23 -14.12 6.72
N PHE A 356 -3.64 -12.95 6.72
CA PHE A 356 -4.01 -11.81 7.60
C PHE A 356 -4.96 -10.80 6.95
N GLU A 357 -5.50 -11.06 5.78
CA GLU A 357 -6.19 -10.09 4.93
C GLU A 357 -7.71 -10.00 5.14
N LYS A 358 -8.27 -10.69 6.12
CA LYS A 358 -9.73 -10.71 6.38
C LYS A 358 -10.16 -9.88 7.59
N TRP A 359 -9.49 -8.77 7.85
CA TRP A 359 -9.79 -7.90 9.00
C TRP A 359 -10.75 -6.77 8.68
#